data_9ff27024114ef7e3ce66ba6369ac8050
#
_entry.id   9ff27024114ef7e3ce66ba6369ac8050
#
_cell.length_a   1.000
_cell.length_b   1.000
_cell.length_c   1.000
_cell.angle_alpha   90.00
_cell.angle_beta   90.00
_cell.angle_gamma   90.00
#
_symmetry.space_group_name_H-M   'P 1'
#
loop_
_entity.id
_entity.type
_entity.pdbx_description
1 polymer ?
#
loop_
_entity_poly.entity_id
_entity_poly.type
_entity_poly.pdbx_seq_one_letter_code
_entity_poly.pdbx_strand_id
1 'polypeptide(L)'
;YNGVTLHFPAADGKPVELHWDGSHTGLSFSTDGNYVVTTMQENALHGWKLVDNKHMRMAGYPAKVKSLSWSAKGRWLASSGAPAAIVWPFQGKDGPMGKAPMELGTRGDAMVTSVACHPTDEIMAIGYSDGMVLAARLSDQKEILLRRPGKGAISSMQWDGEGRRIAFGSEAGDCGVIDISA
;
A
#
# COMPACT_ATOMS: atom_id res chain seq x y z
N TYR A 1 1.41 2.44 20.64
CA TYR A 1 2.18 3.68 20.63
C TYR A 1 3.67 3.31 20.69
N ASN A 2 4.51 3.97 19.93
CA ASN A 2 5.98 3.81 19.92
C ASN A 2 6.52 2.51 19.32
N GLY A 3 5.80 1.83 18.45
CA GLY A 3 6.35 0.69 17.71
C GLY A 3 5.38 -0.47 17.50
N VAL A 4 5.96 -1.63 17.23
CA VAL A 4 5.27 -2.89 16.98
C VAL A 4 5.84 -3.97 17.91
N THR A 5 4.99 -4.76 18.53
CA THR A 5 5.40 -5.92 19.31
C THR A 5 5.14 -7.21 18.51
N LEU A 6 6.16 -8.02 18.33
CA LEU A 6 6.07 -9.33 17.72
C LEU A 6 5.84 -10.38 18.81
N HIS A 7 4.75 -11.13 18.71
CA HIS A 7 4.44 -12.25 19.60
C HIS A 7 4.65 -13.58 18.87
N PHE A 8 5.16 -14.57 19.58
CA PHE A 8 5.46 -15.91 19.06
C PHE A 8 4.71 -17.00 19.85
N PRO A 9 3.37 -17.13 19.66
CA PRO A 9 2.56 -18.03 20.50
C PRO A 9 2.94 -19.51 20.42
N ALA A 10 3.53 -19.93 19.30
CA ALA A 10 3.97 -21.32 19.08
C ALA A 10 5.40 -21.61 19.58
N ALA A 11 6.09 -20.62 20.14
CA ALA A 11 7.42 -20.75 20.69
C ALA A 11 7.46 -20.14 22.09
N ASP A 12 8.22 -20.72 23.03
CA ASP A 12 8.42 -20.16 24.37
C ASP A 12 9.29 -18.88 24.35
N GLY A 13 9.24 -18.15 23.24
CA GLY A 13 9.99 -16.93 23.02
C GLY A 13 9.35 -15.72 23.70
N LYS A 14 10.18 -14.83 24.26
CA LYS A 14 9.71 -13.53 24.73
C LYS A 14 9.27 -12.66 23.52
N PRO A 15 8.26 -11.80 23.71
CA PRO A 15 7.92 -10.81 22.69
C PRO A 15 9.12 -9.94 22.31
N VAL A 16 9.22 -9.58 21.02
CA VAL A 16 10.25 -8.68 20.51
C VAL A 16 9.60 -7.33 20.20
N GLU A 17 10.13 -6.27 20.79
CA GLU A 17 9.67 -4.91 20.54
C GLU A 17 10.50 -4.26 19.43
N LEU A 18 9.82 -3.79 18.40
CA LEU A 18 10.37 -3.00 17.31
C LEU A 18 10.02 -1.54 17.58
N HIS A 19 10.95 -0.83 18.18
CA HIS A 19 10.69 0.52 18.70
C HIS A 19 10.85 1.59 17.61
N TRP A 20 9.89 2.51 17.55
CA TRP A 20 9.95 3.78 16.83
C TRP A 20 8.91 4.73 17.39
N ASP A 21 9.33 5.96 17.75
CA ASP A 21 8.45 6.97 18.34
C ASP A 21 7.35 7.39 17.36
N GLY A 22 6.13 7.46 17.88
CA GLY A 22 4.97 7.94 17.15
C GLY A 22 3.75 7.02 17.25
N SER A 23 2.68 7.43 16.60
CA SER A 23 1.41 6.71 16.59
C SER A 23 1.31 5.85 15.33
N HIS A 24 1.47 4.56 15.48
CA HIS A 24 1.30 3.58 14.41
C HIS A 24 -0.19 3.22 14.28
N THR A 25 -0.78 3.45 13.11
CA THR A 25 -2.24 3.35 12.88
C THR A 25 -2.66 2.14 12.07
N GLY A 26 -1.74 1.50 11.39
CA GLY A 26 -1.95 0.27 10.63
C GLY A 26 -0.62 -0.43 10.39
N LEU A 27 -0.67 -1.69 10.01
CA LEU A 27 0.53 -2.46 9.72
C LEU A 27 0.28 -3.45 8.57
N SER A 28 1.34 -3.81 7.86
CA SER A 28 1.33 -4.83 6.83
C SER A 28 2.66 -5.56 6.77
N PHE A 29 2.61 -6.89 6.63
CA PHE A 29 3.80 -7.70 6.35
C PHE A 29 4.06 -7.74 4.84
N SER A 30 5.35 -7.77 4.46
CA SER A 30 5.72 -8.13 3.09
C SER A 30 5.28 -9.56 2.78
N THR A 31 5.04 -9.85 1.51
CA THR A 31 4.58 -11.18 1.04
C THR A 31 5.54 -12.31 1.40
N ASP A 32 6.83 -12.00 1.51
CA ASP A 32 7.88 -12.95 1.92
C ASP A 32 8.10 -13.01 3.45
N GLY A 33 7.36 -12.21 4.23
CA GLY A 33 7.47 -12.13 5.69
C GLY A 33 8.75 -11.49 6.22
N ASN A 34 9.59 -10.89 5.36
CA ASN A 34 10.88 -10.32 5.78
C ASN A 34 10.78 -8.90 6.36
N TYR A 35 9.69 -8.20 6.06
CA TYR A 35 9.47 -6.83 6.48
C TYR A 35 8.09 -6.66 7.12
N VAL A 36 8.01 -5.79 8.12
CA VAL A 36 6.77 -5.19 8.59
C VAL A 36 6.83 -3.69 8.35
N VAL A 37 5.76 -3.12 7.80
CA VAL A 37 5.65 -1.68 7.55
C VAL A 37 4.38 -1.17 8.19
N THR A 38 4.47 -0.03 8.83
CA THR A 38 3.35 0.65 9.50
C THR A 38 3.01 1.96 8.82
N THR A 39 1.73 2.27 8.77
CA THR A 39 1.24 3.64 8.58
C THR A 39 1.31 4.38 9.90
N MET A 40 1.56 5.67 9.85
CA MET A 40 1.68 6.51 11.03
C MET A 40 0.66 7.65 11.01
N GLN A 41 0.38 8.21 12.19
CA GLN A 41 -0.41 9.43 12.31
C GLN A 41 0.27 10.62 11.62
N GLU A 42 1.59 10.63 11.60
CA GLU A 42 2.44 11.49 10.81
C GLU A 42 2.36 11.09 9.33
N ASN A 43 2.64 12.03 8.42
CA ASN A 43 2.62 11.76 6.97
C ASN A 43 3.87 10.97 6.54
N ALA A 44 4.01 9.76 7.06
CA ALA A 44 5.14 8.87 6.80
C ALA A 44 4.75 7.40 6.97
N LEU A 45 5.60 6.53 6.45
CA LEU A 45 5.63 5.11 6.78
C LEU A 45 6.88 4.81 7.58
N HIS A 46 6.79 3.83 8.46
CA HIS A 46 7.94 3.25 9.13
C HIS A 46 7.93 1.74 8.96
N GLY A 47 9.11 1.14 8.82
CA GLY A 47 9.21 -0.29 8.64
C GLY A 47 10.44 -0.88 9.31
N TRP A 48 10.42 -2.19 9.49
CA TRP A 48 11.53 -2.97 10.03
C TRP A 48 11.78 -4.19 9.15
N LYS A 49 13.06 -4.49 8.96
CA LYS A 49 13.52 -5.75 8.43
C LYS A 49 13.66 -6.73 9.60
N LEU A 50 12.89 -7.82 9.56
CA LEU A 50 12.70 -8.68 10.73
C LEU A 50 13.92 -9.54 11.10
N VAL A 51 14.83 -9.81 10.16
CA VAL A 51 16.02 -10.65 10.40
C VAL A 51 17.06 -9.96 11.29
N ASP A 52 17.14 -8.63 11.24
CA ASP A 52 18.17 -7.84 11.96
C ASP A 52 17.58 -6.62 12.69
N ASN A 53 16.25 -6.49 12.70
CA ASN A 53 15.49 -5.38 13.28
C ASN A 53 15.89 -4.00 12.74
N LYS A 54 16.55 -3.95 11.58
CA LYS A 54 16.95 -2.70 10.94
C LYS A 54 15.71 -1.95 10.50
N HIS A 55 15.55 -0.73 11.01
CA HIS A 55 14.41 0.10 10.69
C HIS A 55 14.64 0.98 9.45
N MET A 56 13.56 1.44 8.85
CA MET A 56 13.53 2.30 7.68
C MET A 56 12.38 3.29 7.77
N ARG A 57 12.59 4.50 7.28
CA ARG A 57 11.55 5.53 7.22
C ARG A 57 11.33 5.97 5.78
N MET A 58 10.07 5.97 5.37
CA MET A 58 9.60 6.43 4.07
C MET A 58 8.73 7.66 4.29
N ALA A 59 9.18 8.82 3.85
CA ALA A 59 8.55 10.12 4.11
C ALA A 59 8.41 10.93 2.82
N GLY A 60 7.79 12.11 2.93
CA GLY A 60 7.53 13.00 1.78
C GLY A 60 6.06 13.03 1.35
N TYR A 61 5.19 12.39 2.10
CA TYR A 61 3.76 12.39 1.81
C TYR A 61 3.11 13.72 2.21
N PRO A 62 2.29 14.32 1.32
CA PRO A 62 1.54 15.53 1.66
C PRO A 62 0.36 15.27 2.60
N ALA A 63 -0.11 14.01 2.69
CA ALA A 63 -1.20 13.61 3.57
C ALA A 63 -0.92 12.27 4.25
N LYS A 64 -1.77 11.87 5.21
CA LYS A 64 -1.67 10.58 5.90
C LYS A 64 -1.82 9.42 4.93
N VAL A 65 -0.96 8.42 5.07
CA VAL A 65 -1.09 7.16 4.36
C VAL A 65 -2.15 6.31 5.07
N LYS A 66 -3.21 5.96 4.34
CA LYS A 66 -4.34 5.16 4.86
C LYS A 66 -4.39 3.76 4.27
N SER A 67 -3.73 3.53 3.15
CA SER A 67 -3.79 2.28 2.40
C SER A 67 -2.40 1.83 1.98
N LEU A 68 -2.10 0.56 2.19
CA LEU A 68 -0.89 -0.14 1.81
C LEU A 68 -1.25 -1.41 1.05
N SER A 69 -0.50 -1.74 0.02
CA SER A 69 -0.64 -3.02 -0.69
C SER A 69 0.71 -3.49 -1.25
N TRP A 70 1.05 -4.75 -0.97
CA TRP A 70 2.25 -5.38 -1.51
C TRP A 70 1.99 -6.00 -2.88
N SER A 71 2.93 -5.85 -3.80
CA SER A 71 2.90 -6.61 -5.05
C SER A 71 3.05 -8.11 -4.79
N ALA A 72 2.53 -8.94 -5.69
CA ALA A 72 2.49 -10.40 -5.56
C ALA A 72 3.83 -11.04 -5.18
N LYS A 73 4.94 -10.50 -5.69
CA LYS A 73 6.31 -10.99 -5.42
C LYS A 73 7.02 -10.23 -4.29
N GLY A 74 6.33 -9.38 -3.55
CA GLY A 74 6.91 -8.57 -2.46
C GLY A 74 7.97 -7.55 -2.89
N ARG A 75 8.14 -7.33 -4.20
CA ARG A 75 9.17 -6.40 -4.72
C ARG A 75 8.82 -4.93 -4.55
N TRP A 76 7.53 -4.63 -4.42
CA TRP A 76 6.98 -3.29 -4.35
C TRP A 76 5.96 -3.17 -3.24
N LEU A 77 6.00 -2.06 -2.54
CA LEU A 77 4.95 -1.63 -1.62
C LEU A 77 4.28 -0.38 -2.17
N ALA A 78 3.02 -0.49 -2.54
CA ALA A 78 2.20 0.64 -2.93
C ALA A 78 1.55 1.30 -1.72
N SER A 79 1.41 2.62 -1.75
CA SER A 79 0.80 3.41 -0.69
C SER A 79 0.00 4.58 -1.22
N SER A 80 -1.02 4.99 -0.47
CA SER A 80 -1.85 6.19 -0.68
C SER A 80 -1.22 7.43 -0.03
N GLY A 81 -1.93 8.55 0.00
CA GLY A 81 -1.56 9.75 0.74
C GLY A 81 -0.84 10.83 -0.07
N ALA A 82 -0.81 10.70 -1.40
CA ALA A 82 -0.26 11.67 -2.34
C ALA A 82 -1.17 11.80 -3.58
N PRO A 83 -0.94 12.77 -4.48
CA PRO A 83 -1.65 12.86 -5.76
C PRO A 83 -1.38 11.68 -6.71
N ALA A 84 -0.38 10.86 -6.41
CA ALA A 84 -0.03 9.62 -7.08
C ALA A 84 -0.02 8.46 -6.08
N ALA A 85 -0.15 7.23 -6.53
CA ALA A 85 0.24 6.06 -5.76
C ALA A 85 1.77 6.03 -5.65
N ILE A 86 2.28 6.02 -4.43
CA ILE A 86 3.72 5.98 -4.16
C ILE A 86 4.14 4.53 -4.01
N VAL A 87 5.04 4.07 -4.86
CA VAL A 87 5.44 2.67 -4.97
C VAL A 87 6.91 2.51 -4.59
N TRP A 88 7.15 1.99 -3.39
CA TRP A 88 8.47 1.82 -2.82
C TRP A 88 9.13 0.52 -3.28
N PRO A 89 10.39 0.56 -3.75
CA PRO A 89 11.12 -0.65 -4.17
C PRO A 89 11.71 -1.39 -2.97
N PHE A 90 11.19 -2.60 -2.70
CA PHE A 90 11.70 -3.49 -1.65
C PHE A 90 12.66 -4.57 -2.17
N GLN A 91 13.08 -4.46 -3.42
CA GLN A 91 14.07 -5.36 -4.01
C GLN A 91 15.46 -5.14 -3.42
N GLY A 92 16.16 -6.25 -3.14
CA GLY A 92 17.53 -6.22 -2.66
C GLY A 92 17.65 -6.16 -1.14
N LYS A 93 18.92 -6.12 -0.68
CA LYS A 93 19.29 -6.35 0.72
C LYS A 93 18.75 -5.28 1.72
N ASP A 94 18.64 -4.04 1.27
CA ASP A 94 18.36 -2.89 2.16
C ASP A 94 16.94 -2.33 1.95
N GLY A 95 16.05 -3.07 1.28
CA GLY A 95 14.68 -2.62 1.02
C GLY A 95 14.65 -1.30 0.23
N PRO A 96 13.81 -0.33 0.62
CA PRO A 96 13.64 0.94 -0.10
C PRO A 96 14.73 1.97 0.20
N MET A 97 15.63 1.72 1.16
CA MET A 97 16.60 2.71 1.62
C MET A 97 17.59 3.10 0.51
N GLY A 98 17.75 4.43 0.31
CA GLY A 98 18.62 4.98 -0.74
C GLY A 98 18.05 4.89 -2.16
N LYS A 99 16.78 4.51 -2.31
CA LYS A 99 16.10 4.41 -3.61
C LYS A 99 14.93 5.38 -3.67
N ALA A 100 14.71 5.96 -4.85
CA ALA A 100 13.52 6.76 -5.09
C ALA A 100 12.28 5.86 -5.29
N PRO A 101 11.12 6.23 -4.74
CA PRO A 101 9.87 5.56 -5.08
C PRO A 101 9.45 5.90 -6.52
N MET A 102 8.60 5.06 -7.10
CA MET A 102 7.90 5.33 -8.35
C MET A 102 6.56 5.99 -8.03
N GLU A 103 6.13 6.91 -8.87
CA GLU A 103 4.82 7.55 -8.80
C GLU A 103 3.95 7.04 -9.96
N LEU A 104 2.75 6.54 -9.65
CA LEU A 104 1.81 6.02 -10.66
C LEU A 104 0.45 6.68 -10.52
N GLY A 105 -0.20 6.92 -11.64
CA GLY A 105 -1.54 7.50 -11.67
C GLY A 105 -1.58 8.94 -11.14
N THR A 106 -0.58 9.77 -11.44
CA THR A 106 -0.49 11.14 -10.92
C THR A 106 -1.64 12.00 -11.41
N ARG A 107 -2.33 12.65 -10.47
CA ARG A 107 -3.41 13.60 -10.77
C ARG A 107 -3.21 14.89 -9.97
N GLY A 108 -3.44 16.03 -10.63
CA GLY A 108 -3.31 17.35 -9.99
C GLY A 108 -4.53 17.77 -9.16
N ASP A 109 -5.66 17.08 -9.32
CA ASP A 109 -6.97 17.46 -8.79
C ASP A 109 -7.55 16.47 -7.77
N ALA A 110 -6.89 15.34 -7.54
CA ALA A 110 -7.35 14.31 -6.62
C ALA A 110 -6.19 13.63 -5.89
N MET A 111 -6.48 13.14 -4.69
CA MET A 111 -5.54 12.37 -3.87
C MET A 111 -5.83 10.88 -4.01
N VAL A 112 -4.78 10.06 -4.00
CA VAL A 112 -4.91 8.62 -3.86
C VAL A 112 -5.32 8.28 -2.44
N THR A 113 -6.44 7.58 -2.30
CA THR A 113 -7.02 7.20 -1.01
C THR A 113 -6.93 5.71 -0.73
N SER A 114 -6.91 4.87 -1.79
CA SER A 114 -6.82 3.42 -1.68
C SER A 114 -5.93 2.85 -2.78
N VAL A 115 -5.18 1.80 -2.47
CA VAL A 115 -4.33 1.06 -3.40
C VAL A 115 -4.55 -0.45 -3.21
N ALA A 116 -4.57 -1.21 -4.31
CA ALA A 116 -4.68 -2.66 -4.27
C ALA A 116 -3.82 -3.28 -5.37
N CYS A 117 -2.75 -3.98 -4.99
CA CYS A 117 -1.93 -4.73 -5.93
C CYS A 117 -2.63 -6.01 -6.38
N HIS A 118 -2.46 -6.34 -7.65
CA HIS A 118 -2.98 -7.57 -8.24
C HIS A 118 -2.31 -8.81 -7.59
N PRO A 119 -3.05 -9.91 -7.38
CA PRO A 119 -2.54 -11.07 -6.64
C PRO A 119 -1.41 -11.82 -7.35
N THR A 120 -1.29 -11.74 -8.67
CA THR A 120 -0.30 -12.49 -9.46
C THR A 120 0.56 -11.60 -10.35
N ASP A 121 0.01 -10.54 -10.94
CA ASP A 121 0.67 -9.69 -11.92
C ASP A 121 1.20 -8.39 -11.31
N GLU A 122 2.14 -7.76 -12.02
CA GLU A 122 2.67 -6.45 -11.62
C GLU A 122 1.75 -5.31 -12.09
N ILE A 123 0.52 -5.37 -11.66
CA ILE A 123 -0.54 -4.39 -11.86
C ILE A 123 -1.05 -3.96 -10.50
N MET A 124 -1.52 -2.73 -10.39
CA MET A 124 -2.21 -2.24 -9.20
C MET A 124 -3.44 -1.42 -9.58
N ALA A 125 -4.45 -1.47 -8.74
CA ALA A 125 -5.56 -0.54 -8.77
C ALA A 125 -5.28 0.64 -7.85
N ILE A 126 -5.66 1.83 -8.30
CA ILE A 126 -5.48 3.11 -7.64
C ILE A 126 -6.83 3.80 -7.52
N GLY A 127 -7.30 4.00 -6.29
CA GLY A 127 -8.56 4.67 -5.99
C GLY A 127 -8.33 6.08 -5.46
N TYR A 128 -9.13 7.01 -5.92
CA TYR A 128 -8.95 8.44 -5.67
C TYR A 128 -10.06 9.05 -4.81
N SER A 129 -9.78 10.26 -4.30
CA SER A 129 -10.68 11.06 -3.47
C SER A 129 -11.98 11.49 -4.19
N ASP A 130 -11.98 11.51 -5.52
CA ASP A 130 -13.15 11.79 -6.36
C ASP A 130 -13.92 10.54 -6.78
N GLY A 131 -13.54 9.38 -6.29
CA GLY A 131 -14.19 8.10 -6.61
C GLY A 131 -13.72 7.44 -7.91
N MET A 132 -12.74 8.00 -8.61
CA MET A 132 -12.16 7.34 -9.78
C MET A 132 -11.34 6.12 -9.38
N VAL A 133 -11.25 5.12 -10.25
CA VAL A 133 -10.35 3.98 -10.13
C VAL A 133 -9.59 3.79 -11.44
N LEU A 134 -8.27 3.76 -11.35
CA LEU A 134 -7.35 3.38 -12.43
C LEU A 134 -6.75 2.00 -12.15
N ALA A 135 -6.35 1.28 -13.20
CA ALA A 135 -5.33 0.24 -13.10
C ALA A 135 -4.04 0.75 -13.73
N ALA A 136 -2.90 0.49 -13.09
CA ALA A 136 -1.59 0.86 -13.58
C ALA A 136 -0.65 -0.35 -13.57
N ARG A 137 0.14 -0.51 -14.65
CA ARG A 137 1.16 -1.55 -14.74
C ARG A 137 2.50 -1.02 -14.23
N LEU A 138 3.14 -1.77 -13.33
CA LEU A 138 4.39 -1.35 -12.70
C LEU A 138 5.59 -1.29 -13.67
N SER A 139 5.60 -2.12 -14.72
CA SER A 139 6.75 -2.25 -15.62
C SER A 139 6.91 -1.11 -16.62
N ASP A 140 5.81 -0.57 -17.14
CA ASP A 140 5.79 0.45 -18.21
C ASP A 140 4.90 1.66 -17.87
N GLN A 141 4.32 1.68 -16.67
CA GLN A 141 3.48 2.73 -16.13
C GLN A 141 2.22 3.02 -16.98
N LYS A 142 1.81 2.07 -17.83
CA LYS A 142 0.57 2.20 -18.59
C LYS A 142 -0.64 2.12 -17.67
N GLU A 143 -1.61 3.01 -17.95
CA GLU A 143 -2.80 3.19 -17.15
C GLU A 143 -4.06 2.85 -17.95
N ILE A 144 -5.05 2.29 -17.27
CA ILE A 144 -6.38 2.00 -17.83
C ILE A 144 -7.41 2.53 -16.83
N LEU A 145 -8.39 3.27 -17.33
CA LEU A 145 -9.53 3.74 -16.54
C LEU A 145 -10.48 2.55 -16.27
N LEU A 146 -10.64 2.18 -15.00
CA LEU A 146 -11.57 1.15 -14.57
C LEU A 146 -12.93 1.73 -14.15
N ARG A 147 -12.93 2.88 -13.47
CA ARG A 147 -14.15 3.58 -13.03
C ARG A 147 -13.94 5.08 -13.18
N ARG A 148 -14.90 5.75 -13.83
CA ARG A 148 -14.94 7.22 -13.90
C ARG A 148 -15.13 7.84 -12.51
N PRO A 149 -14.76 9.11 -12.29
CA PRO A 149 -15.09 9.84 -11.10
C PRO A 149 -16.55 9.68 -10.71
N GLY A 150 -16.81 9.54 -9.42
CA GLY A 150 -18.14 9.30 -8.85
C GLY A 150 -18.33 10.11 -7.58
N LYS A 151 -19.20 9.63 -6.69
CA LYS A 151 -19.44 10.30 -5.40
C LYS A 151 -18.58 9.66 -4.31
N GLY A 152 -17.84 10.50 -3.59
CA GLY A 152 -17.04 10.10 -2.43
C GLY A 152 -15.73 9.39 -2.78
N ALA A 153 -14.78 9.54 -1.89
CA ALA A 153 -13.46 8.92 -2.00
C ALA A 153 -13.56 7.39 -1.98
N ILE A 154 -12.71 6.73 -2.74
CA ILE A 154 -12.56 5.26 -2.62
C ILE A 154 -11.97 4.93 -1.25
N SER A 155 -12.73 4.24 -0.43
CA SER A 155 -12.36 3.89 0.95
C SER A 155 -11.68 2.53 1.06
N SER A 156 -12.01 1.60 0.16
CA SER A 156 -11.46 0.24 0.16
C SER A 156 -11.50 -0.37 -1.23
N MET A 157 -10.49 -1.17 -1.55
CA MET A 157 -10.46 -2.00 -2.76
C MET A 157 -9.78 -3.34 -2.47
N GLN A 158 -10.26 -4.39 -3.12
CA GLN A 158 -9.69 -5.72 -3.03
C GLN A 158 -9.87 -6.49 -4.34
N TRP A 159 -8.81 -7.10 -4.83
CA TRP A 159 -8.88 -8.07 -5.92
C TRP A 159 -9.42 -9.40 -5.42
N ASP A 160 -10.10 -10.14 -6.30
CA ASP A 160 -10.33 -11.57 -6.07
C ASP A 160 -9.02 -12.36 -6.17
N GLY A 161 -9.02 -13.62 -5.72
CA GLY A 161 -7.82 -14.44 -5.69
C GLY A 161 -7.23 -14.77 -7.08
N GLU A 162 -8.03 -14.63 -8.14
CA GLU A 162 -7.62 -14.88 -9.53
C GLU A 162 -7.20 -13.59 -10.27
N GLY A 163 -7.40 -12.42 -9.66
CA GLY A 163 -7.08 -11.13 -10.26
C GLY A 163 -7.99 -10.71 -11.40
N ARG A 164 -9.15 -11.34 -11.55
CA ARG A 164 -10.10 -11.03 -12.62
C ARG A 164 -11.09 -9.94 -12.25
N ARG A 165 -11.33 -9.76 -10.96
CA ARG A 165 -12.31 -8.82 -10.43
C ARG A 165 -11.73 -8.00 -9.32
N ILE A 166 -12.14 -6.74 -9.27
CA ILE A 166 -11.83 -5.86 -8.15
C ILE A 166 -13.13 -5.33 -7.54
N ALA A 167 -13.29 -5.57 -6.25
CA ALA A 167 -14.34 -4.93 -5.47
C ALA A 167 -13.87 -3.57 -4.98
N PHE A 168 -14.77 -2.60 -4.90
CA PHE A 168 -14.51 -1.28 -4.33
C PHE A 168 -15.67 -0.82 -3.45
N GLY A 169 -15.36 0.03 -2.49
CA GLY A 169 -16.30 0.80 -1.69
C GLY A 169 -15.88 2.27 -1.65
N SER A 170 -16.84 3.17 -1.50
CA SER A 170 -16.62 4.61 -1.36
C SER A 170 -17.18 5.17 -0.06
N GLU A 171 -16.66 6.32 0.36
CA GLU A 171 -17.16 7.04 1.55
C GLU A 171 -18.61 7.54 1.39
N ALA A 172 -19.13 7.60 0.16
CA ALA A 172 -20.54 7.95 -0.11
C ALA A 172 -21.49 6.74 -0.05
N GLY A 173 -20.99 5.55 0.28
CA GLY A 173 -21.80 4.33 0.36
C GLY A 173 -21.94 3.57 -0.97
N ASP A 174 -21.35 4.05 -2.05
CA ASP A 174 -21.30 3.29 -3.32
C ASP A 174 -20.35 2.10 -3.15
N CYS A 175 -20.76 0.95 -3.65
CA CYS A 175 -19.89 -0.23 -3.77
C CYS A 175 -20.16 -0.96 -5.08
N GLY A 176 -19.20 -1.74 -5.52
CA GLY A 176 -19.35 -2.51 -6.76
C GLY A 176 -18.17 -3.43 -7.02
N VAL A 177 -18.32 -4.20 -8.09
CA VAL A 177 -17.28 -5.09 -8.61
C VAL A 177 -17.03 -4.70 -10.06
N ILE A 178 -15.77 -4.56 -10.43
CA ILE A 178 -15.30 -4.34 -11.79
C ILE A 178 -14.69 -5.66 -12.27
N ASP A 179 -15.24 -6.22 -13.34
CA ASP A 179 -14.73 -7.43 -13.98
C ASP A 179 -13.82 -7.02 -15.15
N ILE A 180 -12.58 -7.50 -15.14
CA ILE A 180 -11.58 -7.22 -16.19
C ILE A 180 -11.21 -8.46 -17.00
N SER A 181 -11.99 -9.54 -16.87
CA SER A 181 -11.73 -10.82 -17.52
C SER A 181 -12.11 -10.90 -19.02
N ALA A 182 -12.65 -9.82 -19.57
CA ALA A 182 -13.09 -9.76 -20.97
C ALA A 182 -12.02 -9.22 -21.91
#